data_0635aa4e79f7ac3c9d99d9f76268c09e
#
_entry.id   0635aa4e79f7ac3c9d99d9f76268c09e
#
_cell.length_a   1.000
_cell.length_b   1.000
_cell.length_c   1.000
_cell.angle_alpha   90.00
_cell.angle_beta   90.00
_cell.angle_gamma   90.00
#
_symmetry.space_group_name_H-M   'P 1'
#
loop_
_entity.id
_entity.type
_entity.pdbx_description
1 polymer ?
#
loop_
_entity_poly.entity_id
_entity_poly.type
_entity_poly.pdbx_seq_one_letter_code
_entity_poly.pdbx_strand_id
1 'polypeptide(L)'
;MKRIEGVTERLLAAAREEFLEKGYEAASLRAIAERAGSSKGAIYVRYADKEALYAAVVDPVIEELCLFFTEEFDGFGKLPADVQQSTMNDYADQGIGLMMDYIYDHFDVFRLLLDGAHGTRFSCFLDELVDIEVEYTYKYMEVIGCESVKSGLVTEEFIHIIVTAYFNGMFEVVRHNIDRAAAHRYVKMLNRYHMAGFSTVFDPQS
;
A
#
# COMPACT_ATOMS: atom_id res chain seq x y z
N MET A 1 -1.78 35.39 1.58
CA MET A 1 -1.38 34.00 1.52
C MET A 1 -2.28 33.07 2.35
N LYS A 2 -2.57 33.32 3.64
CA LYS A 2 -3.45 32.44 4.48
C LYS A 2 -4.82 32.07 3.88
N ARG A 3 -5.41 32.91 3.02
CA ARG A 3 -6.73 32.64 2.40
C ARG A 3 -6.70 31.61 1.27
N ILE A 4 -5.52 31.34 0.70
CA ILE A 4 -5.33 30.38 -0.41
C ILE A 4 -5.14 28.95 0.14
N GLU A 5 -4.37 28.80 1.22
CA GLU A 5 -4.16 27.49 1.88
C GLU A 5 -5.48 26.89 2.39
N GLY A 6 -6.28 27.65 3.12
CA GLY A 6 -7.58 27.16 3.62
C GLY A 6 -8.59 26.74 2.54
N VAL A 7 -8.47 27.24 1.28
CA VAL A 7 -9.33 26.79 0.16
C VAL A 7 -8.87 25.44 -0.36
N THR A 8 -7.58 25.21 -0.48
CA THR A 8 -7.03 23.92 -0.95
C THR A 8 -7.42 22.80 0.01
N GLU A 9 -7.22 22.99 1.30
CA GLU A 9 -7.59 22.00 2.34
C GLU A 9 -9.09 21.66 2.31
N ARG A 10 -9.96 22.66 2.19
CA ARG A 10 -11.42 22.43 2.06
C ARG A 10 -11.78 21.70 0.78
N LEU A 11 -11.11 21.99 -0.34
CA LEU A 11 -11.34 21.30 -1.61
C LEU A 11 -10.90 19.83 -1.51
N LEU A 12 -9.75 19.55 -0.92
CA LEU A 12 -9.26 18.17 -0.72
C LEU A 12 -10.17 17.37 0.23
N ALA A 13 -10.62 17.98 1.33
CA ALA A 13 -11.57 17.35 2.25
C ALA A 13 -12.90 17.03 1.54
N ALA A 14 -13.48 18.00 0.83
CA ALA A 14 -14.71 17.82 0.08
C ALA A 14 -14.56 16.80 -1.07
N ALA A 15 -13.40 16.77 -1.72
CA ALA A 15 -13.07 15.79 -2.77
C ALA A 15 -13.02 14.38 -2.19
N ARG A 16 -12.33 14.21 -1.07
CA ARG A 16 -12.24 12.91 -0.37
C ARG A 16 -13.64 12.38 -0.01
N GLU A 17 -14.50 13.21 0.58
CA GLU A 17 -15.88 12.83 0.91
C GLU A 17 -16.68 12.42 -0.32
N GLU A 18 -16.65 13.23 -1.39
CA GLU A 18 -17.39 12.97 -2.64
C GLU A 18 -16.90 11.67 -3.31
N PHE A 19 -15.57 11.45 -3.36
CA PHE A 19 -15.00 10.24 -3.93
C PHE A 19 -15.35 9.00 -3.09
N LEU A 20 -15.37 9.09 -1.76
CA LEU A 20 -15.80 8.00 -0.89
C LEU A 20 -17.27 7.64 -1.06
N GLU A 21 -18.14 8.63 -1.27
CA GLU A 21 -19.57 8.43 -1.43
C GLU A 21 -19.94 7.85 -2.81
N LYS A 22 -19.22 8.27 -3.87
CA LYS A 22 -19.62 8.03 -5.27
C LYS A 22 -18.64 7.18 -6.08
N GLY A 23 -17.42 6.99 -5.60
CA GLY A 23 -16.30 6.51 -6.41
C GLY A 23 -15.80 7.60 -7.38
N TYR A 24 -14.64 7.34 -7.99
CA TYR A 24 -14.04 8.31 -8.92
C TYR A 24 -14.96 8.62 -10.11
N GLU A 25 -15.52 7.61 -10.78
CA GLU A 25 -16.28 7.82 -12.02
C GLU A 25 -17.51 8.71 -11.82
N ALA A 26 -18.31 8.45 -10.80
CA ALA A 26 -19.56 9.16 -10.55
C ALA A 26 -19.41 10.47 -9.76
N ALA A 27 -18.24 10.74 -9.18
CA ALA A 27 -17.96 11.95 -8.43
C ALA A 27 -17.99 13.21 -9.30
N SER A 28 -18.56 14.31 -8.76
CA SER A 28 -18.80 15.57 -9.46
C SER A 28 -17.94 16.69 -8.92
N LEU A 29 -17.11 17.30 -9.79
CA LEU A 29 -16.34 18.52 -9.45
C LEU A 29 -17.25 19.69 -9.02
N ARG A 30 -18.51 19.70 -9.46
CA ARG A 30 -19.48 20.71 -9.03
C ARG A 30 -19.90 20.48 -7.58
N ALA A 31 -20.24 19.23 -7.23
CA ALA A 31 -20.59 18.86 -5.86
C ALA A 31 -19.42 19.12 -4.89
N ILE A 32 -18.20 18.78 -5.31
CA ILE A 32 -16.98 19.06 -4.53
C ILE A 32 -16.83 20.57 -4.28
N ALA A 33 -16.98 21.40 -5.32
CA ALA A 33 -16.86 22.84 -5.17
C ALA A 33 -17.95 23.42 -4.24
N GLU A 34 -19.20 22.99 -4.37
CA GLU A 34 -20.33 23.41 -3.53
C GLU A 34 -20.08 22.99 -2.06
N ARG A 35 -19.65 21.75 -1.81
CA ARG A 35 -19.32 21.23 -0.47
C ARG A 35 -18.17 22.00 0.18
N ALA A 36 -17.16 22.37 -0.60
CA ALA A 36 -16.00 23.17 -0.14
C ALA A 36 -16.32 24.67 0.08
N GLY A 37 -17.53 25.12 -0.20
CA GLY A 37 -17.87 26.54 -0.19
C GLY A 37 -17.03 27.35 -1.20
N SER A 38 -16.78 26.78 -2.39
CA SER A 38 -15.89 27.30 -3.41
C SER A 38 -16.56 27.26 -4.80
N SER A 39 -15.80 27.46 -5.86
CA SER A 39 -16.28 27.40 -7.24
C SER A 39 -15.54 26.31 -8.03
N LYS A 40 -16.18 25.78 -9.09
CA LYS A 40 -15.52 24.88 -10.03
C LYS A 40 -14.27 25.50 -10.66
N GLY A 41 -14.27 26.81 -10.90
CA GLY A 41 -13.09 27.55 -11.38
C GLY A 41 -11.93 27.50 -10.38
N ALA A 42 -12.21 27.53 -9.07
CA ALA A 42 -11.17 27.41 -8.05
C ALA A 42 -10.50 26.03 -8.04
N ILE A 43 -11.20 24.97 -8.47
CA ILE A 43 -10.63 23.65 -8.67
C ILE A 43 -9.67 23.69 -9.86
N TYR A 44 -10.10 24.15 -11.02
CA TYR A 44 -9.28 24.19 -12.24
C TYR A 44 -8.06 25.12 -12.16
N VAL A 45 -8.04 26.08 -11.24
CA VAL A 45 -6.83 26.88 -10.95
C VAL A 45 -5.73 26.06 -10.27
N ARG A 46 -6.10 24.96 -9.59
CA ARG A 46 -5.18 24.12 -8.78
C ARG A 46 -4.90 22.77 -9.38
N TYR A 47 -5.91 22.20 -10.03
CA TYR A 47 -5.90 20.83 -10.56
C TYR A 47 -6.37 20.86 -12.00
N ALA A 48 -5.61 20.27 -12.90
CA ALA A 48 -5.89 20.27 -14.34
C ALA A 48 -7.25 19.62 -14.66
N ASP A 49 -7.58 18.57 -13.95
CA ASP A 49 -8.79 17.77 -14.16
C ASP A 49 -9.22 17.06 -12.86
N LYS A 50 -10.20 16.16 -12.98
CA LYS A 50 -10.71 15.36 -11.85
C LYS A 50 -9.66 14.35 -11.35
N GLU A 51 -8.84 13.80 -12.25
CA GLU A 51 -7.79 12.85 -11.88
C GLU A 51 -6.68 13.53 -11.10
N ALA A 52 -6.26 14.74 -11.49
CA ALA A 52 -5.28 15.52 -10.74
C ALA A 52 -5.78 15.90 -9.33
N LEU A 53 -7.10 16.14 -9.17
CA LEU A 53 -7.69 16.35 -7.85
C LEU A 53 -7.74 15.06 -7.03
N TYR A 54 -8.06 13.92 -7.66
CA TYR A 54 -8.05 12.61 -7.02
C TYR A 54 -6.62 12.24 -6.58
N ALA A 55 -5.66 12.41 -7.48
CA ALA A 55 -4.24 12.23 -7.21
C ALA A 55 -3.77 13.03 -5.98
N ALA A 56 -4.15 14.30 -5.89
CA ALA A 56 -3.80 15.13 -4.74
C ALA A 56 -4.39 14.62 -3.39
N VAL A 57 -5.42 13.78 -3.43
CA VAL A 57 -5.96 13.11 -2.23
C VAL A 57 -5.20 11.83 -1.89
N VAL A 58 -4.79 11.04 -2.89
CA VAL A 58 -4.26 9.68 -2.66
C VAL A 58 -2.74 9.58 -2.77
N ASP A 59 -2.08 10.34 -3.67
CA ASP A 59 -0.63 10.30 -3.89
C ASP A 59 0.18 10.45 -2.60
N PRO A 60 -0.10 11.43 -1.72
CA PRO A 60 0.72 11.61 -0.52
C PRO A 60 0.76 10.38 0.39
N VAL A 61 -0.35 9.64 0.43
CA VAL A 61 -0.45 8.42 1.27
C VAL A 61 0.28 7.25 0.62
N ILE A 62 0.19 7.11 -0.71
CA ILE A 62 0.91 6.05 -1.43
C ILE A 62 2.42 6.30 -1.37
N GLU A 63 2.85 7.53 -1.68
CA GLU A 63 4.26 7.91 -1.68
C GLU A 63 4.91 7.68 -0.31
N GLU A 64 4.22 8.07 0.77
CA GLU A 64 4.70 7.85 2.14
C GLU A 64 4.79 6.36 2.47
N LEU A 65 3.80 5.55 2.06
CA LEU A 65 3.83 4.10 2.26
C LEU A 65 4.98 3.45 1.50
N CYS A 66 5.16 3.77 0.22
CA CYS A 66 6.25 3.22 -0.60
C CYS A 66 7.62 3.62 -0.05
N LEU A 67 7.77 4.87 0.40
CA LEU A 67 9.00 5.34 1.03
C LEU A 67 9.29 4.58 2.31
N PHE A 68 8.28 4.41 3.18
CA PHE A 68 8.39 3.63 4.41
C PHE A 68 8.89 2.20 4.12
N PHE A 69 8.29 1.50 3.16
CA PHE A 69 8.73 0.15 2.77
C PHE A 69 10.18 0.14 2.29
N THR A 70 10.53 1.08 1.41
CA THR A 70 11.88 1.16 0.84
C THR A 70 12.93 1.41 1.93
N GLU A 71 12.66 2.34 2.86
CA GLU A 71 13.59 2.66 3.96
C GLU A 71 13.75 1.48 4.94
N GLU A 72 12.66 0.80 5.28
CA GLU A 72 12.69 -0.38 6.14
C GLU A 72 13.48 -1.52 5.51
N PHE A 73 13.21 -1.85 4.26
CA PHE A 73 13.93 -2.92 3.54
C PHE A 73 15.40 -2.58 3.32
N ASP A 74 15.72 -1.34 2.98
CA ASP A 74 17.11 -0.88 2.87
C ASP A 74 17.85 -0.96 4.20
N GLY A 75 17.16 -0.65 5.29
CA GLY A 75 17.69 -0.79 6.65
C GLY A 75 18.01 -2.25 6.98
N PHE A 76 17.06 -3.15 6.72
CA PHE A 76 17.24 -4.59 6.93
C PHE A 76 18.33 -5.18 6.04
N GLY A 77 18.38 -4.81 4.76
CA GLY A 77 19.38 -5.29 3.80
C GLY A 77 20.83 -4.91 4.13
N LYS A 78 21.06 -3.89 4.98
CA LYS A 78 22.40 -3.51 5.46
C LYS A 78 22.91 -4.38 6.62
N LEU A 79 22.04 -5.20 7.21
CA LEU A 79 22.44 -6.12 8.27
C LEU A 79 23.30 -7.28 7.73
N PRO A 80 24.21 -7.87 8.54
CA PRO A 80 24.90 -9.10 8.17
C PRO A 80 23.93 -10.24 7.81
N ALA A 81 24.31 -11.13 6.89
CA ALA A 81 23.44 -12.19 6.38
C ALA A 81 22.89 -13.12 7.49
N ASP A 82 23.72 -13.47 8.47
CA ASP A 82 23.32 -14.29 9.62
C ASP A 82 22.30 -13.57 10.53
N VAL A 83 22.43 -12.25 10.67
CA VAL A 83 21.46 -11.42 11.39
C VAL A 83 20.15 -11.33 10.61
N GLN A 84 20.19 -11.06 9.31
CA GLN A 84 19.00 -11.07 8.46
C GLN A 84 18.25 -12.40 8.58
N GLN A 85 18.95 -13.52 8.44
CA GLN A 85 18.35 -14.85 8.50
C GLN A 85 17.73 -15.15 9.88
N SER A 86 18.39 -14.77 10.96
CA SER A 86 17.92 -15.05 12.33
C SER A 86 16.78 -14.14 12.78
N THR A 87 16.64 -12.94 12.20
CA THR A 87 15.64 -11.92 12.62
C THR A 87 14.51 -11.70 11.63
N MET A 88 14.51 -12.33 10.46
CA MET A 88 13.53 -12.11 9.39
C MET A 88 12.08 -12.24 9.87
N ASN A 89 11.75 -13.26 10.66
CA ASN A 89 10.38 -13.46 11.13
C ASN A 89 9.91 -12.32 12.06
N ASP A 90 10.78 -11.88 12.98
CA ASP A 90 10.47 -10.79 13.90
C ASP A 90 10.35 -9.47 13.15
N TYR A 91 11.23 -9.26 12.17
CA TYR A 91 11.19 -8.09 11.30
C TYR A 91 9.90 -8.02 10.48
N ALA A 92 9.51 -9.13 9.84
CA ALA A 92 8.27 -9.23 9.08
C ALA A 92 7.02 -9.01 9.98
N ASP A 93 6.98 -9.58 11.18
CA ASP A 93 5.88 -9.40 12.14
C ASP A 93 5.77 -7.93 12.61
N GLN A 94 6.90 -7.24 12.81
CA GLN A 94 6.93 -5.84 13.19
C GLN A 94 6.51 -4.95 12.01
N GLY A 95 7.06 -5.16 10.83
CA GLY A 95 6.78 -4.37 9.62
C GLY A 95 5.30 -4.41 9.26
N ILE A 96 4.69 -5.61 9.30
CA ILE A 96 3.25 -5.75 9.02
C ILE A 96 2.37 -5.04 10.08
N GLY A 97 2.81 -5.00 11.33
CA GLY A 97 2.12 -4.25 12.39
C GLY A 97 2.10 -2.75 12.11
N LEU A 98 3.26 -2.18 11.76
CA LEU A 98 3.41 -0.76 11.40
C LEU A 98 2.60 -0.40 10.14
N MET A 99 2.64 -1.28 9.13
CA MET A 99 1.83 -1.11 7.92
C MET A 99 0.34 -1.07 8.25
N MET A 100 -0.15 -1.96 9.10
CA MET A 100 -1.56 -1.96 9.50
C MET A 100 -1.93 -0.69 10.27
N ASP A 101 -1.08 -0.20 11.14
CA ASP A 101 -1.30 1.07 11.83
C ASP A 101 -1.43 2.22 10.83
N TYR A 102 -0.52 2.31 9.87
CA TYR A 102 -0.55 3.32 8.81
C TYR A 102 -1.82 3.23 7.95
N ILE A 103 -2.21 2.02 7.51
CA ILE A 103 -3.42 1.80 6.72
C ILE A 103 -4.66 2.28 7.50
N TYR A 104 -4.74 2.00 8.79
CA TYR A 104 -5.90 2.39 9.60
C TYR A 104 -5.90 3.88 9.97
N ASP A 105 -4.74 4.52 10.03
CA ASP A 105 -4.65 5.98 10.18
C ASP A 105 -5.09 6.72 8.90
N HIS A 106 -4.98 6.06 7.72
CA HIS A 106 -5.40 6.55 6.41
C HIS A 106 -6.52 5.74 5.77
N PHE A 107 -7.37 5.09 6.59
CA PHE A 107 -8.33 4.06 6.17
C PHE A 107 -9.21 4.47 4.98
N ASP A 108 -9.72 5.70 5.00
CA ASP A 108 -10.56 6.23 3.92
C ASP A 108 -9.81 6.32 2.58
N VAL A 109 -8.52 6.67 2.60
CA VAL A 109 -7.70 6.75 1.39
C VAL A 109 -7.48 5.35 0.82
N PHE A 110 -7.20 4.36 1.66
CA PHE A 110 -7.08 2.97 1.20
C PHE A 110 -8.40 2.41 0.66
N ARG A 111 -9.54 2.80 1.22
CA ARG A 111 -10.85 2.48 0.62
C ARG A 111 -11.02 3.10 -0.76
N LEU A 112 -10.61 4.35 -0.95
CA LEU A 112 -10.61 4.99 -2.27
C LEU A 112 -9.76 4.23 -3.27
N LEU A 113 -8.56 3.81 -2.88
CA LEU A 113 -7.62 3.07 -3.74
C LEU A 113 -8.13 1.69 -4.12
N LEU A 114 -8.75 0.96 -3.17
CA LEU A 114 -9.20 -0.42 -3.39
C LEU A 114 -10.52 -0.51 -4.16
N ASP A 115 -11.48 0.37 -3.85
CA ASP A 115 -12.85 0.27 -4.35
C ASP A 115 -13.24 1.43 -5.28
N GLY A 116 -12.58 2.58 -5.14
CA GLY A 116 -12.97 3.82 -5.80
C GLY A 116 -12.08 4.27 -6.95
N ALA A 117 -10.97 3.58 -7.22
CA ALA A 117 -9.94 4.01 -8.17
C ALA A 117 -10.19 3.58 -9.62
N HIS A 118 -11.30 2.89 -9.91
CA HIS A 118 -11.62 2.46 -11.27
C HIS A 118 -11.62 3.64 -12.25
N GLY A 119 -10.95 3.47 -13.39
CA GLY A 119 -10.81 4.51 -14.42
C GLY A 119 -9.72 5.53 -14.13
N THR A 120 -8.87 5.31 -13.12
CA THR A 120 -7.68 6.11 -12.83
C THR A 120 -6.40 5.26 -12.94
N ARG A 121 -5.23 5.93 -12.96
CA ARG A 121 -3.92 5.28 -12.87
C ARG A 121 -3.71 4.51 -11.54
N PHE A 122 -4.49 4.80 -10.52
CA PHE A 122 -4.40 4.19 -9.20
C PHE A 122 -5.09 2.84 -9.07
N SER A 123 -5.76 2.37 -10.12
CA SER A 123 -6.39 1.04 -10.13
C SER A 123 -5.40 -0.12 -9.92
N CYS A 124 -4.13 0.12 -10.17
CA CYS A 124 -3.01 -0.83 -10.01
C CYS A 124 -2.02 -0.42 -8.91
N PHE A 125 -2.44 0.37 -7.90
CA PHE A 125 -1.51 0.84 -6.86
C PHE A 125 -0.84 -0.30 -6.08
N LEU A 126 -1.48 -1.46 -5.98
CA LEU A 126 -0.90 -2.64 -5.33
C LEU A 126 0.31 -3.19 -6.09
N ASP A 127 0.37 -2.99 -7.40
CA ASP A 127 1.47 -3.49 -8.22
C ASP A 127 2.80 -2.83 -7.80
N GLU A 128 2.79 -1.53 -7.44
CA GLU A 128 3.98 -0.84 -6.93
C GLU A 128 4.50 -1.46 -5.62
N LEU A 129 3.61 -1.82 -4.69
CA LEU A 129 3.98 -2.49 -3.44
C LEU A 129 4.50 -3.91 -3.69
N VAL A 130 3.87 -4.63 -4.61
CA VAL A 130 4.30 -5.97 -5.02
C VAL A 130 5.70 -5.91 -5.62
N ASP A 131 5.95 -4.98 -6.53
CA ASP A 131 7.26 -4.84 -7.19
C ASP A 131 8.37 -4.53 -6.17
N ILE A 132 8.13 -3.65 -5.21
CA ILE A 132 9.07 -3.36 -4.11
C ILE A 132 9.35 -4.65 -3.31
N GLU A 133 8.33 -5.34 -2.85
CA GLU A 133 8.48 -6.56 -2.04
C GLU A 133 9.20 -7.68 -2.81
N VAL A 134 8.90 -7.86 -4.10
CA VAL A 134 9.56 -8.85 -4.97
C VAL A 134 11.05 -8.54 -5.10
N GLU A 135 11.41 -7.28 -5.37
CA GLU A 135 12.81 -6.86 -5.51
C GLU A 135 13.60 -7.15 -4.22
N TYR A 136 13.07 -6.74 -3.06
CA TYR A 136 13.77 -6.93 -1.78
C TYR A 136 13.78 -8.39 -1.32
N THR A 137 12.74 -9.15 -1.61
CA THR A 137 12.73 -10.60 -1.38
C THR A 137 13.84 -11.28 -2.19
N TYR A 138 14.00 -10.92 -3.45
CA TYR A 138 15.08 -11.46 -4.29
C TYR A 138 16.46 -11.13 -3.74
N LYS A 139 16.69 -9.85 -3.38
CA LYS A 139 17.95 -9.42 -2.74
C LYS A 139 18.26 -10.21 -1.47
N TYR A 140 17.26 -10.41 -0.61
CA TYR A 140 17.40 -11.22 0.59
C TYR A 140 17.80 -12.65 0.29
N MET A 141 17.14 -13.28 -0.70
CA MET A 141 17.45 -14.66 -1.10
C MET A 141 18.86 -14.81 -1.64
N GLU A 142 19.38 -13.83 -2.37
CA GLU A 142 20.77 -13.82 -2.82
C GLU A 142 21.73 -13.71 -1.64
N VAL A 143 21.46 -12.82 -0.69
CA VAL A 143 22.30 -12.60 0.51
C VAL A 143 22.42 -13.85 1.36
N ILE A 144 21.32 -14.58 1.59
CA ILE A 144 21.34 -15.83 2.36
C ILE A 144 21.79 -17.04 1.55
N GLY A 145 22.03 -16.87 0.25
CA GLY A 145 22.49 -17.93 -0.62
C GLY A 145 21.47 -19.03 -0.90
N CYS A 146 20.19 -18.68 -1.04
CA CYS A 146 19.07 -19.60 -1.21
C CYS A 146 19.26 -20.54 -2.43
N GLU A 147 19.31 -21.84 -2.17
CA GLU A 147 19.55 -22.86 -3.21
C GLU A 147 18.35 -23.01 -4.16
N SER A 148 17.13 -22.80 -3.70
CA SER A 148 15.93 -22.86 -4.55
C SER A 148 15.92 -21.76 -5.64
N VAL A 149 16.49 -20.59 -5.33
CA VAL A 149 16.68 -19.50 -6.31
C VAL A 149 17.84 -19.84 -7.24
N LYS A 150 19.00 -20.25 -6.72
CA LYS A 150 20.19 -20.61 -7.52
C LYS A 150 19.92 -21.74 -8.51
N SER A 151 19.11 -22.71 -8.11
CA SER A 151 18.72 -23.86 -8.97
C SER A 151 17.66 -23.51 -10.01
N GLY A 152 17.05 -22.31 -9.93
CA GLY A 152 15.95 -21.90 -10.76
C GLY A 152 14.61 -22.56 -10.44
N LEU A 153 14.50 -23.22 -9.28
CA LEU A 153 13.23 -23.76 -8.79
C LEU A 153 12.25 -22.63 -8.42
N VAL A 154 12.77 -21.57 -7.80
CA VAL A 154 12.02 -20.36 -7.48
C VAL A 154 12.46 -19.24 -8.42
N THR A 155 11.51 -18.71 -9.18
CA THR A 155 11.73 -17.62 -10.12
C THR A 155 11.10 -16.33 -9.60
N GLU A 156 11.47 -15.19 -10.20
CA GLU A 156 10.88 -13.89 -9.89
C GLU A 156 9.37 -13.89 -10.12
N GLU A 157 8.91 -14.52 -11.20
CA GLU A 157 7.48 -14.65 -11.48
C GLU A 157 6.73 -15.42 -10.39
N PHE A 158 7.36 -16.46 -9.83
CA PHE A 158 6.76 -17.21 -8.73
C PHE A 158 6.66 -16.35 -7.46
N ILE A 159 7.72 -15.60 -7.13
CA ILE A 159 7.71 -14.67 -5.99
C ILE A 159 6.62 -13.60 -6.20
N HIS A 160 6.53 -13.03 -7.41
CA HIS A 160 5.48 -12.07 -7.75
C HIS A 160 4.07 -12.63 -7.50
N ILE A 161 3.79 -13.87 -7.90
CA ILE A 161 2.49 -14.54 -7.67
C ILE A 161 2.16 -14.63 -6.18
N ILE A 162 3.09 -15.11 -5.36
CA ILE A 162 2.83 -15.31 -3.93
C ILE A 162 2.74 -13.99 -3.16
N VAL A 163 3.55 -13.00 -3.52
CA VAL A 163 3.50 -11.65 -2.93
C VAL A 163 2.19 -10.96 -3.30
N THR A 164 1.76 -11.04 -4.57
CA THR A 164 0.46 -10.52 -5.03
C THR A 164 -0.69 -11.14 -4.24
N ALA A 165 -0.68 -12.47 -4.05
CA ALA A 165 -1.70 -13.15 -3.26
C ALA A 165 -1.70 -12.69 -1.79
N TYR A 166 -0.53 -12.47 -1.22
CA TYR A 166 -0.36 -11.99 0.15
C TYR A 166 -0.94 -10.59 0.34
N PHE A 167 -0.55 -9.61 -0.49
CA PHE A 167 -1.07 -8.24 -0.39
C PHE A 167 -2.58 -8.17 -0.64
N ASN A 168 -3.10 -8.89 -1.64
CA ASN A 168 -4.54 -8.95 -1.85
C ASN A 168 -5.27 -9.50 -0.62
N GLY A 169 -4.76 -10.58 0.00
CA GLY A 169 -5.34 -11.13 1.23
C GLY A 169 -5.27 -10.15 2.41
N MET A 170 -4.19 -9.39 2.52
CA MET A 170 -4.01 -8.39 3.58
C MET A 170 -4.99 -7.23 3.44
N PHE A 171 -5.21 -6.71 2.22
CA PHE A 171 -6.12 -5.60 1.99
C PHE A 171 -7.62 -5.99 2.06
N GLU A 172 -7.96 -7.27 2.15
CA GLU A 172 -9.34 -7.71 2.42
C GLU A 172 -9.90 -7.14 3.73
N VAL A 173 -9.04 -6.87 4.72
CA VAL A 173 -9.49 -6.24 5.98
C VAL A 173 -10.05 -4.83 5.74
N VAL A 174 -9.53 -4.10 4.78
CA VAL A 174 -10.02 -2.78 4.38
C VAL A 174 -11.31 -2.91 3.57
N ARG A 175 -11.34 -3.79 2.56
CA ARG A 175 -12.53 -4.03 1.71
C ARG A 175 -13.75 -4.43 2.54
N HIS A 176 -13.53 -5.24 3.58
CA HIS A 176 -14.58 -5.72 4.46
C HIS A 176 -14.85 -4.83 5.69
N ASN A 177 -14.24 -3.64 5.79
CA ASN A 177 -14.37 -2.72 6.93
C ASN A 177 -14.17 -3.43 8.28
N ILE A 178 -13.20 -4.33 8.36
CA ILE A 178 -12.83 -5.02 9.61
C ILE A 178 -12.33 -3.97 10.60
N ASP A 179 -12.68 -4.08 11.88
CA ASP A 179 -12.14 -3.15 12.89
C ASP A 179 -10.62 -3.32 13.07
N ARG A 180 -9.93 -2.22 13.44
CA ARG A 180 -8.46 -2.16 13.55
C ARG A 180 -7.89 -3.31 14.39
N ALA A 181 -8.49 -3.62 15.51
CA ALA A 181 -7.98 -4.66 16.42
C ALA A 181 -8.13 -6.07 15.83
N ALA A 182 -9.25 -6.34 15.14
CA ALA A 182 -9.46 -7.60 14.43
C ALA A 182 -8.53 -7.70 13.21
N ALA A 183 -8.35 -6.62 12.47
CA ALA A 183 -7.45 -6.56 11.31
C ALA A 183 -6.01 -6.90 11.71
N HIS A 184 -5.47 -6.30 12.75
CA HIS A 184 -4.14 -6.65 13.29
C HIS A 184 -4.02 -8.14 13.60
N ARG A 185 -5.05 -8.74 14.23
CA ARG A 185 -5.03 -10.18 14.52
C ARG A 185 -5.04 -11.03 13.24
N TYR A 186 -5.90 -10.69 12.28
CA TYR A 186 -6.04 -11.47 11.04
C TYR A 186 -4.82 -11.34 10.15
N VAL A 187 -4.29 -10.14 9.98
CA VAL A 187 -3.09 -9.92 9.16
C VAL A 187 -1.86 -10.55 9.80
N LYS A 188 -1.72 -10.53 11.12
CA LYS A 188 -0.67 -11.28 11.81
C LYS A 188 -0.79 -12.78 11.60
N MET A 189 -2.00 -13.35 11.58
CA MET A 189 -2.21 -14.76 11.27
C MET A 189 -1.88 -15.06 9.81
N LEU A 190 -2.26 -14.18 8.88
CA LEU A 190 -1.94 -14.30 7.46
C LEU A 190 -0.42 -14.24 7.24
N ASN A 191 0.29 -13.31 7.92
CA ASN A 191 1.74 -13.21 7.86
C ASN A 191 2.42 -14.51 8.31
N ARG A 192 2.00 -15.08 9.43
CA ARG A 192 2.53 -16.38 9.90
C ARG A 192 2.29 -17.52 8.92
N TYR A 193 1.10 -17.57 8.31
CA TYR A 193 0.78 -18.53 7.26
C TYR A 193 1.68 -18.36 6.04
N HIS A 194 1.86 -17.10 5.60
CA HIS A 194 2.71 -16.75 4.46
C HIS A 194 4.17 -17.13 4.73
N MET A 195 4.74 -16.73 5.88
CA MET A 195 6.12 -17.02 6.26
C MET A 195 6.40 -18.53 6.40
N ALA A 196 5.43 -19.30 6.91
CA ALA A 196 5.56 -20.77 6.96
C ALA A 196 5.57 -21.40 5.56
N GLY A 197 4.71 -20.91 4.64
CA GLY A 197 4.73 -21.32 3.24
C GLY A 197 6.04 -20.92 2.55
N PHE A 198 6.50 -19.73 2.81
CA PHE A 198 7.78 -19.21 2.31
C PHE A 198 8.94 -20.11 2.71
N SER A 199 9.11 -20.42 4.01
CA SER A 199 10.19 -21.27 4.49
C SER A 199 10.16 -22.66 3.84
N THR A 200 8.98 -23.25 3.64
CA THR A 200 8.83 -24.55 2.97
C THR A 200 9.30 -24.54 1.51
N VAL A 201 9.10 -23.44 0.81
CA VAL A 201 9.48 -23.31 -0.61
C VAL A 201 10.95 -22.96 -0.77
N PHE A 202 11.47 -22.09 0.10
CA PHE A 202 12.85 -21.59 0.00
C PHE A 202 13.87 -22.50 0.70
N ASP A 203 13.46 -23.27 1.69
CA ASP A 203 14.28 -24.31 2.32
C ASP A 203 13.55 -25.67 2.33
N PRO A 204 13.45 -26.33 1.17
CA PRO A 204 12.71 -27.58 1.02
C PRO A 204 13.32 -28.77 1.78
N GLN A 205 14.44 -28.57 2.52
CA GLN A 205 15.08 -29.61 3.34
C GLN A 205 14.82 -29.42 4.85
N SER A 206 14.07 -28.42 5.25
CA SER A 206 13.71 -28.16 6.64
C SER A 206 12.47 -28.96 7.11
#